data_102e0e3211666159d77798c8d0b5a6a3
#
_entry.id   102e0e3211666159d77798c8d0b5a6a3
#
_cell.length_a   1.000
_cell.length_b   1.000
_cell.length_c   1.000
_cell.angle_alpha   90.00
_cell.angle_beta   90.00
_cell.angle_gamma   90.00
#
_symmetry.space_group_name_H-M   'P 1'
#
loop_
_entity.id
_entity.type
_entity.pdbx_description
1 polymer ?
#
loop_
_entity_poly.entity_id
_entity_poly.type
_entity_poly.pdbx_seq_one_letter_code
_entity_poly.pdbx_strand_id
1 'polypeptide(L)'
;GYRLPLDERVLADTDTLFVFGLDHLLTEQEASSDEIEAVRDWLGREGTCLVLGPHHDVGISLDMKERAMEYAHHGDALVPRQQRFGKYTRSLMAGLGVPVENRYGLRPGVVAGTSRIAPLTAYRDLDTRGWLDGVTNFSFHKHLPHYAVTTDDTSAIKVLGTQPIDMSKPHPFTEAGNREFNSFVWMPPGGARAGEILMADSTVFSTLFGADDSLKQFWTNLATAK
;
A
#
# COMPACT_ATOMS: atom_id res chain seq x y z
N GLY A 1 -18.69 -15.74 2.47
CA GLY A 1 -18.29 -14.66 3.38
C GLY A 1 -19.47 -13.76 3.71
N TYR A 2 -19.50 -13.24 4.91
CA TYR A 2 -20.49 -12.24 5.28
C TYR A 2 -19.88 -10.86 5.03
N ARG A 3 -20.60 -9.99 4.34
CA ARG A 3 -20.23 -8.57 4.25
C ARG A 3 -20.82 -7.88 5.48
N LEU A 4 -19.94 -7.38 6.34
CA LEU A 4 -20.31 -6.41 7.35
C LEU A 4 -19.84 -5.05 6.84
N PRO A 5 -20.73 -4.07 6.70
CA PRO A 5 -20.31 -2.72 6.36
C PRO A 5 -19.45 -2.14 7.49
N LEU A 6 -18.52 -1.29 7.14
CA LEU A 6 -17.82 -0.47 8.12
C LEU A 6 -18.77 0.63 8.56
N ASP A 7 -19.35 0.45 9.73
CA ASP A 7 -20.27 1.42 10.34
C ASP A 7 -19.78 1.88 11.71
N GLU A 8 -20.45 2.86 12.27
CA GLU A 8 -20.12 3.42 13.58
C GLU A 8 -20.03 2.33 14.68
N ARG A 9 -20.87 1.31 14.63
CA ARG A 9 -20.91 0.24 15.64
C ARG A 9 -19.64 -0.63 15.57
N VAL A 10 -19.18 -0.92 14.36
CA VAL A 10 -17.93 -1.68 14.15
C VAL A 10 -16.72 -0.87 14.59
N LEU A 11 -16.77 0.44 14.38
CA LEU A 11 -15.65 1.35 14.63
C LEU A 11 -15.63 1.93 16.06
N ALA A 12 -16.70 1.76 16.84
CA ALA A 12 -16.85 2.40 18.16
C ALA A 12 -15.67 2.12 19.11
N ASP A 13 -15.29 0.86 19.22
CA ASP A 13 -14.23 0.38 20.11
C ASP A 13 -12.94 -0.01 19.35
N THR A 14 -12.76 0.54 18.15
CA THR A 14 -11.61 0.25 17.29
C THR A 14 -10.60 1.38 17.36
N ASP A 15 -9.36 1.10 17.73
CA ASP A 15 -8.25 2.05 17.68
C ASP A 15 -7.45 1.90 16.38
N THR A 16 -7.28 0.67 15.89
CA THR A 16 -6.57 0.40 14.64
C THR A 16 -7.44 -0.43 13.69
N LEU A 17 -7.64 0.08 12.49
CA LEU A 17 -8.37 -0.59 11.42
C LEU A 17 -7.41 -0.98 10.29
N PHE A 18 -7.39 -2.27 9.93
CA PHE A 18 -6.65 -2.77 8.77
C PHE A 18 -7.62 -3.04 7.62
N VAL A 19 -7.32 -2.46 6.45
CA VAL A 19 -8.10 -2.69 5.22
C VAL A 19 -7.16 -3.20 4.14
N PHE A 20 -7.25 -4.50 3.87
CA PHE A 20 -6.44 -5.15 2.84
C PHE A 20 -7.19 -5.26 1.51
N GLY A 21 -6.54 -4.80 0.46
CA GLY A 21 -7.05 -4.85 -0.89
C GLY A 21 -6.60 -6.09 -1.65
N LEU A 22 -6.99 -7.25 -1.17
CA LEU A 22 -6.72 -8.54 -1.84
C LEU A 22 -7.95 -9.09 -2.56
N ASP A 23 -8.98 -8.29 -2.71
CA ASP A 23 -10.18 -8.68 -3.39
C ASP A 23 -9.94 -8.86 -4.90
N HIS A 24 -10.62 -9.83 -5.42
CA HIS A 24 -10.45 -10.35 -6.76
C HIS A 24 -11.47 -9.74 -7.72
N LEU A 25 -11.25 -9.93 -9.02
CA LEU A 25 -12.19 -9.63 -10.12
C LEU A 25 -13.66 -9.95 -9.87
N LEU A 26 -13.93 -10.92 -8.99
CA LEU A 26 -15.29 -11.41 -8.77
C LEU A 26 -16.10 -10.52 -7.84
N THR A 27 -15.49 -9.69 -7.04
CA THR A 27 -16.21 -8.88 -6.07
C THR A 27 -16.46 -7.46 -6.55
N GLU A 28 -15.54 -6.87 -7.28
CA GLU A 28 -15.58 -5.48 -7.77
C GLU A 28 -16.22 -4.49 -6.77
N GLN A 29 -16.08 -4.79 -5.48
CA GLN A 29 -16.73 -4.02 -4.43
C GLN A 29 -16.01 -2.69 -4.24
N GLU A 30 -16.79 -1.66 -4.07
CA GLU A 30 -16.31 -0.34 -3.66
C GLU A 30 -16.81 -0.02 -2.25
N ALA A 31 -16.10 0.83 -1.54
CA ALA A 31 -16.59 1.40 -0.31
C ALA A 31 -17.80 2.29 -0.60
N SER A 32 -18.87 2.11 0.13
CA SER A 32 -20.04 2.96 0.01
C SER A 32 -19.78 4.35 0.62
N SER A 33 -20.63 5.32 0.27
CA SER A 33 -20.58 6.65 0.88
C SER A 33 -20.69 6.58 2.40
N ASP A 34 -21.56 5.73 2.91
CA ASP A 34 -21.81 5.58 4.34
C ASP A 34 -20.58 4.97 5.05
N GLU A 35 -19.93 3.99 4.43
CA GLU A 35 -18.69 3.41 4.96
C GLU A 35 -17.54 4.45 4.96
N ILE A 36 -17.44 5.26 3.89
CA ILE A 36 -16.44 6.33 3.79
C ILE A 36 -16.68 7.38 4.87
N GLU A 37 -17.93 7.78 5.08
CA GLU A 37 -18.31 8.74 6.12
C GLU A 37 -18.01 8.19 7.51
N ALA A 38 -18.41 6.96 7.81
CA ALA A 38 -18.13 6.31 9.09
C ALA A 38 -16.62 6.23 9.40
N VAL A 39 -15.80 5.88 8.40
CA VAL A 39 -14.33 5.85 8.58
C VAL A 39 -13.75 7.25 8.72
N ARG A 40 -14.30 8.24 8.02
CA ARG A 40 -13.87 9.64 8.17
C ARG A 40 -14.16 10.17 9.57
N ASP A 41 -15.34 9.92 10.09
CA ASP A 41 -15.76 10.33 11.44
C ASP A 41 -14.92 9.63 12.51
N TRP A 42 -14.67 8.33 12.31
CA TRP A 42 -13.79 7.55 13.17
C TRP A 42 -12.36 8.11 13.18
N LEU A 43 -11.81 8.51 12.04
CA LEU A 43 -10.51 9.19 11.94
C LEU A 43 -10.50 10.61 12.53
N GLY A 44 -11.66 11.17 12.86
CA GLY A 44 -11.78 12.39 13.65
C GLY A 44 -11.39 12.21 15.12
N ARG A 45 -11.25 10.98 15.60
CA ARG A 45 -10.86 10.66 16.98
C ARG A 45 -9.33 10.57 17.10
N GLU A 46 -8.80 11.10 18.20
CA GLU A 46 -7.39 10.92 18.55
C GLU A 46 -7.04 9.45 18.81
N GLY A 47 -5.84 9.05 18.45
CA GLY A 47 -5.33 7.70 18.68
C GLY A 47 -5.84 6.65 17.69
N THR A 48 -6.63 7.03 16.69
CA THR A 48 -7.04 6.09 15.64
C THR A 48 -6.00 5.97 14.54
N CYS A 49 -5.79 4.75 14.06
CA CYS A 49 -4.86 4.46 12.97
C CYS A 49 -5.52 3.59 11.90
N LEU A 50 -5.61 4.11 10.69
CA LEU A 50 -6.05 3.36 9.51
C LEU A 50 -4.84 2.82 8.75
N VAL A 51 -4.70 1.51 8.71
CA VAL A 51 -3.68 0.84 7.90
C VAL A 51 -4.31 0.37 6.60
N LEU A 52 -3.95 1.04 5.51
CA LEU A 52 -4.43 0.73 4.18
C LEU A 52 -3.41 -0.11 3.42
N GLY A 53 -3.82 -1.28 3.01
CA GLY A 53 -3.03 -2.20 2.19
C GLY A 53 -3.67 -2.40 0.80
N PRO A 54 -3.70 -1.39 -0.07
CA PRO A 54 -4.17 -1.59 -1.43
C PRO A 54 -3.18 -2.49 -2.17
N HIS A 55 -3.72 -3.33 -3.04
CA HIS A 55 -2.91 -4.08 -3.99
C HIS A 55 -3.07 -3.48 -5.38
N HIS A 56 -2.05 -3.61 -6.24
CA HIS A 56 -2.09 -3.01 -7.57
C HIS A 56 -3.05 -3.75 -8.51
N ASP A 57 -3.56 -3.02 -9.49
CA ASP A 57 -4.27 -3.61 -10.62
C ASP A 57 -3.29 -4.04 -11.70
N VAL A 58 -3.65 -5.07 -12.42
CA VAL A 58 -2.87 -5.61 -13.54
C VAL A 58 -3.63 -5.40 -14.83
N GLY A 59 -2.93 -5.00 -15.89
CA GLY A 59 -3.50 -4.89 -17.23
C GLY A 59 -4.43 -3.68 -17.44
N ILE A 60 -4.42 -2.70 -16.56
CA ILE A 60 -5.22 -1.47 -16.71
C ILE A 60 -4.51 -0.39 -17.50
N SER A 61 -3.18 -0.48 -17.66
CA SER A 61 -2.43 0.51 -18.43
C SER A 61 -2.93 0.58 -19.86
N LEU A 62 -3.01 1.79 -20.38
CA LEU A 62 -3.26 2.03 -21.81
C LEU A 62 -2.01 1.76 -22.65
N ASP A 63 -0.84 1.72 -22.03
CA ASP A 63 0.41 1.37 -22.68
C ASP A 63 0.51 -0.15 -22.87
N MET A 64 0.55 -0.59 -24.12
CA MET A 64 0.61 -1.99 -24.48
C MET A 64 1.92 -2.67 -24.03
N LYS A 65 3.02 -1.89 -23.93
CA LYS A 65 4.30 -2.41 -23.46
C LYS A 65 4.24 -2.69 -21.95
N GLU A 66 3.71 -1.76 -21.18
CA GLU A 66 3.47 -1.96 -19.74
C GLU A 66 2.54 -3.14 -19.49
N ARG A 67 1.44 -3.21 -20.21
CA ARG A 67 0.49 -4.32 -20.13
C ARG A 67 1.16 -5.66 -20.41
N ALA A 68 1.92 -5.77 -21.51
CA ALA A 68 2.63 -6.99 -21.85
C ALA A 68 3.67 -7.38 -20.80
N MET A 69 4.31 -6.41 -20.15
CA MET A 69 5.26 -6.66 -19.07
C MET A 69 4.58 -7.16 -17.79
N GLU A 70 3.46 -6.57 -17.40
CA GLU A 70 2.65 -7.03 -16.28
C GLU A 70 2.16 -8.47 -16.51
N TYR A 71 1.72 -8.77 -17.72
CA TYR A 71 1.28 -10.11 -18.11
C TYR A 71 2.35 -11.17 -18.07
N ALA A 72 3.48 -10.89 -18.67
CA ALA A 72 4.61 -11.78 -18.62
C ALA A 72 5.05 -12.08 -17.19
N HIS A 73 4.75 -11.16 -16.28
CA HIS A 73 5.06 -11.29 -14.87
C HIS A 73 4.09 -12.22 -14.14
N HIS A 74 2.80 -12.15 -14.43
CA HIS A 74 1.79 -13.03 -13.84
C HIS A 74 1.80 -14.44 -14.41
N GLY A 75 2.62 -14.70 -15.45
CA GLY A 75 2.64 -16.00 -16.11
C GLY A 75 1.43 -16.28 -16.98
N ASP A 76 0.62 -15.28 -17.23
CA ASP A 76 -0.54 -15.38 -18.10
C ASP A 76 -0.12 -15.13 -19.54
N ALA A 77 -0.17 -16.17 -20.38
CA ALA A 77 0.23 -16.10 -21.79
C ALA A 77 -0.82 -15.42 -22.69
N LEU A 78 -1.99 -15.16 -22.17
CA LEU A 78 -3.07 -14.54 -22.92
C LEU A 78 -3.11 -13.04 -22.70
N VAL A 79 -3.06 -12.31 -23.79
CA VAL A 79 -3.16 -10.86 -23.83
C VAL A 79 -4.41 -10.36 -23.13
N PRO A 80 -4.34 -9.33 -22.61
CA PRO A 80 -4.31 -8.76 -21.28
C PRO A 80 -5.68 -8.80 -20.66
N ARG A 81 -5.85 -9.76 -19.83
CA ARG A 81 -6.98 -9.86 -18.92
C ARG A 81 -6.76 -8.85 -17.80
N GLN A 82 -7.56 -7.80 -17.72
CA GLN A 82 -7.54 -6.91 -16.58
C GLN A 82 -7.82 -7.72 -15.32
N GLN A 83 -6.95 -7.59 -14.35
CA GLN A 83 -7.16 -8.08 -12.99
C GLN A 83 -7.17 -6.87 -12.07
N ARG A 84 -8.25 -6.67 -11.37
CA ARG A 84 -8.42 -5.59 -10.42
C ARG A 84 -8.30 -6.14 -9.02
N PHE A 85 -7.36 -5.60 -8.28
CA PHE A 85 -7.13 -5.96 -6.90
C PHE A 85 -7.25 -4.72 -6.03
N GLY A 86 -7.99 -4.84 -4.93
CA GLY A 86 -8.09 -3.78 -3.96
C GLY A 86 -8.97 -2.61 -4.38
N LYS A 87 -9.99 -2.84 -5.18
CA LYS A 87 -10.93 -1.81 -5.60
C LYS A 87 -11.63 -1.15 -4.39
N TYR A 88 -11.99 -1.94 -3.38
CA TYR A 88 -12.56 -1.42 -2.15
C TYR A 88 -11.61 -0.47 -1.43
N THR A 89 -10.37 -0.88 -1.20
CA THR A 89 -9.37 -0.05 -0.52
C THR A 89 -9.06 1.22 -1.29
N ARG A 90 -8.99 1.15 -2.62
CA ARG A 90 -8.76 2.32 -3.47
C ARG A 90 -9.92 3.31 -3.45
N SER A 91 -11.16 2.81 -3.50
CA SER A 91 -12.34 3.66 -3.41
C SER A 91 -12.44 4.33 -2.04
N LEU A 92 -12.08 3.60 -0.97
CA LEU A 92 -11.97 4.17 0.37
C LEU A 92 -10.89 5.26 0.44
N MET A 93 -9.69 5.01 -0.10
CA MET A 93 -8.63 6.01 -0.19
C MET A 93 -9.11 7.28 -0.91
N ALA A 94 -9.72 7.12 -2.07
CA ALA A 94 -10.25 8.23 -2.86
C ALA A 94 -11.35 9.00 -2.10
N GLY A 95 -12.27 8.28 -1.46
CA GLY A 95 -13.33 8.86 -0.67
C GLY A 95 -12.84 9.62 0.57
N LEU A 96 -11.75 9.19 1.15
CA LEU A 96 -11.08 9.88 2.28
C LEU A 96 -10.20 11.05 1.81
N GLY A 97 -10.04 11.25 0.51
CA GLY A 97 -9.17 12.30 -0.04
C GLY A 97 -7.68 12.05 0.20
N VAL A 98 -7.27 10.79 0.27
CA VAL A 98 -5.86 10.42 0.42
C VAL A 98 -5.12 10.76 -0.88
N PRO A 99 -4.15 11.71 -0.88
CA PRO A 99 -3.48 12.16 -2.09
C PRO A 99 -2.31 11.24 -2.48
N VAL A 100 -2.62 9.96 -2.63
CA VAL A 100 -1.68 8.92 -3.02
C VAL A 100 -2.33 8.02 -4.05
N GLU A 101 -1.61 7.78 -5.13
CA GLU A 101 -1.97 6.77 -6.10
C GLU A 101 -1.13 5.51 -5.92
N ASN A 102 -1.79 4.39 -5.92
CA ASN A 102 -1.15 3.08 -6.01
C ASN A 102 -0.88 2.79 -7.50
N ARG A 103 0.35 3.00 -7.94
CA ARG A 103 0.81 2.79 -9.32
C ARG A 103 1.65 1.53 -9.41
N TYR A 104 1.50 0.81 -10.49
CA TYR A 104 2.36 -0.30 -10.94
C TYR A 104 2.53 -1.47 -9.97
N GLY A 105 2.29 -2.64 -10.50
CA GLY A 105 2.89 -3.85 -9.99
C GLY A 105 4.23 -4.07 -10.68
N LEU A 106 5.31 -4.08 -9.95
CA LEU A 106 6.61 -4.12 -10.56
C LEU A 106 7.23 -5.50 -10.59
N ARG A 107 7.94 -5.76 -11.66
CA ARG A 107 8.67 -7.00 -11.86
C ARG A 107 9.82 -7.15 -10.89
N PRO A 108 10.15 -8.37 -10.46
CA PRO A 108 11.31 -8.65 -9.64
C PRO A 108 12.63 -8.15 -10.23
N GLY A 109 12.70 -8.04 -11.55
CA GLY A 109 13.89 -7.54 -12.22
C GLY A 109 14.14 -6.04 -12.07
N VAL A 110 13.18 -5.31 -11.53
CA VAL A 110 13.30 -3.86 -11.32
C VAL A 110 13.66 -3.55 -9.87
N VAL A 111 13.31 -4.42 -8.94
CA VAL A 111 13.65 -4.27 -7.53
C VAL A 111 15.06 -4.82 -7.28
N ALA A 112 15.92 -4.05 -6.63
CA ALA A 112 17.23 -4.51 -6.21
C ALA A 112 17.08 -5.56 -5.09
N GLY A 113 17.86 -6.63 -5.17
CA GLY A 113 17.82 -7.73 -4.21
C GLY A 113 17.28 -9.02 -4.80
N THR A 114 16.78 -9.90 -3.96
CA THR A 114 16.20 -11.16 -4.41
C THR A 114 14.74 -10.96 -4.82
N SER A 115 14.23 -11.84 -5.68
CA SER A 115 12.84 -11.77 -6.14
C SER A 115 11.77 -12.02 -5.04
N ARG A 116 12.18 -12.32 -3.82
CA ARG A 116 11.28 -12.72 -2.74
C ARG A 116 11.41 -11.88 -1.48
N ILE A 117 12.60 -11.39 -1.21
CA ILE A 117 12.87 -10.53 -0.05
C ILE A 117 13.65 -9.33 -0.58
N ALA A 118 13.12 -8.15 -0.41
CA ALA A 118 13.78 -6.93 -0.81
C ALA A 118 14.16 -6.08 0.40
N PRO A 119 15.33 -5.43 0.34
CA PRO A 119 15.74 -4.51 1.39
C PRO A 119 14.80 -3.30 1.45
N LEU A 120 14.65 -2.75 2.63
CA LEU A 120 13.91 -1.53 2.88
C LEU A 120 14.87 -0.43 3.31
N THR A 121 14.78 0.73 2.67
CA THR A 121 15.37 1.96 3.17
C THR A 121 14.33 2.69 4.01
N ALA A 122 14.49 2.68 5.32
CA ALA A 122 13.59 3.35 6.24
C ALA A 122 14.11 4.77 6.57
N TYR A 123 13.24 5.76 6.45
CA TYR A 123 13.52 7.17 6.79
C TYR A 123 13.11 7.44 8.24
N ARG A 124 13.98 7.08 9.17
CA ARG A 124 13.70 7.11 10.61
C ARG A 124 13.39 8.49 11.14
N ASP A 125 13.99 9.52 10.58
CA ASP A 125 13.72 10.91 10.96
C ASP A 125 12.28 11.35 10.63
N LEU A 126 11.64 10.66 9.69
CA LEU A 126 10.25 10.89 9.31
C LEU A 126 9.28 9.97 10.06
N ASP A 127 9.76 8.80 10.47
CA ASP A 127 8.97 7.80 11.20
C ASP A 127 8.98 8.09 12.70
N THR A 128 8.31 9.17 13.09
CA THR A 128 8.23 9.57 14.51
C THR A 128 7.40 8.61 15.37
N ARG A 129 6.73 7.63 14.75
CA ARG A 129 5.97 6.58 15.44
C ARG A 129 6.83 5.33 15.70
N GLY A 130 7.98 5.22 15.02
CA GLY A 130 8.86 4.05 15.12
C GLY A 130 8.29 2.78 14.49
N TRP A 131 7.35 2.89 13.56
CA TRP A 131 6.76 1.71 12.92
C TRP A 131 7.76 0.84 12.17
N LEU A 132 8.79 1.47 11.60
CA LEU A 132 9.84 0.76 10.86
C LEU A 132 11.09 0.49 11.70
N ASP A 133 11.06 0.70 13.02
CA ASP A 133 12.21 0.41 13.90
C ASP A 133 12.52 -1.08 13.91
N GLY A 134 13.78 -1.42 13.62
CA GLY A 134 14.24 -2.81 13.49
C GLY A 134 13.77 -3.55 12.24
N VAL A 135 12.95 -2.92 11.40
CA VAL A 135 12.50 -3.48 10.13
C VAL A 135 13.53 -3.20 9.05
N THR A 136 14.04 -4.24 8.39
CA THR A 136 15.15 -4.14 7.42
C THR A 136 14.78 -4.63 6.01
N ASN A 137 13.74 -5.45 5.93
CA ASN A 137 13.28 -6.02 4.66
C ASN A 137 11.82 -6.45 4.79
N PHE A 138 11.20 -6.74 3.66
CA PHE A 138 9.88 -7.36 3.60
C PHE A 138 9.85 -8.48 2.57
N SER A 139 8.91 -9.41 2.78
CA SER A 139 8.51 -10.36 1.78
C SER A 139 7.66 -9.64 0.74
N PHE A 140 8.29 -9.24 -0.35
CA PHE A 140 7.52 -8.64 -1.43
C PHE A 140 7.08 -9.71 -2.39
N HIS A 141 5.80 -9.83 -2.53
CA HIS A 141 5.25 -10.47 -3.70
C HIS A 141 5.80 -9.75 -4.94
N LYS A 142 5.88 -10.47 -6.05
CA LYS A 142 6.42 -9.96 -7.33
C LYS A 142 5.76 -8.65 -7.84
N HIS A 143 4.82 -8.11 -7.12
CA HIS A 143 4.00 -6.97 -7.49
C HIS A 143 4.01 -5.91 -6.40
N LEU A 144 5.11 -5.24 -6.22
CA LEU A 144 5.13 -4.13 -5.29
C LEU A 144 4.56 -2.88 -5.95
N PRO A 145 3.47 -2.33 -5.44
CA PRO A 145 2.98 -1.06 -5.93
C PRO A 145 3.89 0.07 -5.48
N HIS A 146 4.03 1.05 -6.35
CA HIS A 146 4.59 2.34 -5.99
C HIS A 146 3.48 3.27 -5.51
N TYR A 147 3.62 3.79 -4.31
CA TYR A 147 2.72 4.80 -3.76
C TYR A 147 3.16 6.19 -4.22
N ALA A 148 2.62 6.63 -5.35
CA ALA A 148 2.91 7.95 -5.89
C ALA A 148 2.15 9.02 -5.10
N VAL A 149 2.87 9.92 -4.46
CA VAL A 149 2.29 11.10 -3.81
C VAL A 149 1.84 12.08 -4.88
N THR A 150 0.58 12.51 -4.82
CA THR A 150 -0.07 13.34 -5.84
C THR A 150 -0.32 14.79 -5.38
N THR A 151 0.28 15.17 -4.27
CA THR A 151 0.20 16.53 -3.74
C THR A 151 1.59 17.16 -3.62
N ASP A 152 1.66 18.46 -3.78
CA ASP A 152 2.87 19.25 -3.51
C ASP A 152 3.02 19.58 -2.00
N ASP A 153 1.97 19.39 -1.21
CA ASP A 153 2.01 19.55 0.23
C ASP A 153 2.65 18.32 0.90
N THR A 154 3.96 18.36 1.00
CA THR A 154 4.75 17.31 1.67
C THR A 154 4.60 17.29 3.19
N SER A 155 3.97 18.30 3.78
CA SER A 155 3.70 18.30 5.23
C SER A 155 2.60 17.33 5.62
N ALA A 156 1.63 17.12 4.71
CA ALA A 156 0.50 16.23 4.92
C ALA A 156 0.83 14.75 4.73
N ILE A 157 1.96 14.45 4.06
CA ILE A 157 2.36 13.08 3.71
C ILE A 157 3.85 12.89 3.90
N LYS A 158 4.22 11.77 4.48
CA LYS A 158 5.61 11.35 4.66
C LYS A 158 5.85 9.99 4.05
N VAL A 159 6.85 9.87 3.22
CA VAL A 159 7.35 8.58 2.75
C VAL A 159 8.27 8.02 3.83
N LEU A 160 7.83 6.98 4.53
CA LEU A 160 8.58 6.39 5.63
C LEU A 160 9.60 5.34 5.16
N GLY A 161 9.35 4.74 4.01
CA GLY A 161 10.23 3.71 3.51
C GLY A 161 10.16 3.57 2.00
N THR A 162 11.33 3.31 1.41
CA THR A 162 11.47 3.06 -0.02
C THR A 162 12.20 1.75 -0.27
N GLN A 163 12.05 1.25 -1.48
CA GLN A 163 12.82 0.15 -2.00
C GLN A 163 13.69 0.59 -3.15
N PRO A 164 14.96 0.15 -3.18
CA PRO A 164 15.86 0.44 -4.29
C PRO A 164 15.43 -0.31 -5.56
N ILE A 165 15.64 0.32 -6.70
CA ILE A 165 15.35 -0.22 -8.02
C ILE A 165 16.65 -0.64 -8.71
N ASP A 166 16.62 -1.75 -9.43
CA ASP A 166 17.69 -2.15 -10.33
C ASP A 166 17.58 -1.35 -11.64
N MET A 167 18.29 -0.23 -11.69
CA MET A 167 18.31 0.66 -12.86
C MET A 167 18.92 0.04 -14.12
N SER A 168 19.55 -1.14 -14.02
CA SER A 168 20.06 -1.87 -15.18
C SER A 168 18.98 -2.57 -15.99
N LYS A 169 17.78 -2.68 -15.46
CA LYS A 169 16.65 -3.33 -16.09
C LYS A 169 15.76 -2.31 -16.81
N PRO A 170 15.53 -2.47 -18.10
CA PRO A 170 14.61 -1.59 -18.82
C PRO A 170 13.18 -1.81 -18.33
N HIS A 171 12.53 -0.74 -17.91
CA HIS A 171 11.14 -0.76 -17.46
C HIS A 171 10.56 0.66 -17.61
N PRO A 172 9.28 0.82 -18.01
CA PRO A 172 8.66 2.15 -18.13
C PRO A 172 8.81 3.02 -16.89
N PHE A 173 8.76 2.43 -15.70
CA PHE A 173 8.95 3.15 -14.45
C PHE A 173 10.37 3.74 -14.30
N THR A 174 11.39 2.99 -14.66
CA THR A 174 12.79 3.47 -14.63
C THR A 174 13.08 4.43 -15.80
N GLU A 175 12.47 4.18 -16.95
CA GLU A 175 12.55 5.07 -18.13
C GLU A 175 11.92 6.44 -17.83
N ALA A 176 10.89 6.49 -16.96
CA ALA A 176 10.32 7.73 -16.45
C ALA A 176 11.17 8.44 -15.38
N GLY A 177 12.36 7.92 -15.07
CA GLY A 177 13.31 8.54 -14.17
C GLY A 177 13.18 8.16 -12.71
N ASN A 178 12.26 7.27 -12.36
CA ASN A 178 12.12 6.79 -10.98
C ASN A 178 13.30 5.88 -10.60
N ARG A 179 13.78 6.02 -9.37
CA ARG A 179 14.93 5.28 -8.84
C ARG A 179 14.61 4.43 -7.63
N GLU A 180 13.49 4.71 -6.99
CA GLU A 180 13.02 4.06 -5.77
C GLU A 180 11.51 3.91 -5.80
N PHE A 181 11.00 2.90 -5.07
CA PHE A 181 9.59 2.76 -4.78
C PHE A 181 9.26 3.33 -3.42
N ASN A 182 8.23 4.14 -3.34
CA ASN A 182 7.61 4.45 -2.07
C ASN A 182 6.82 3.21 -1.61
N SER A 183 7.30 2.56 -0.57
CA SER A 183 6.74 1.31 -0.05
C SER A 183 5.87 1.52 1.17
N PHE A 184 6.19 2.53 1.97
CA PHE A 184 5.45 2.94 3.16
C PHE A 184 5.23 4.44 3.13
N VAL A 185 3.97 4.82 3.24
CA VAL A 185 3.57 6.23 3.22
C VAL A 185 2.66 6.49 4.40
N TRP A 186 2.90 7.58 5.12
CA TRP A 186 2.17 7.97 6.30
C TRP A 186 1.56 9.35 6.16
N MET A 187 0.31 9.46 6.53
CA MET A 187 -0.37 10.72 6.75
C MET A 187 -0.53 10.92 8.26
N PRO A 188 0.28 11.79 8.87
CA PRO A 188 0.12 12.13 10.28
C PRO A 188 -1.22 12.83 10.55
N PRO A 189 -1.65 12.95 11.81
CA PRO A 189 -2.78 13.78 12.17
C PRO A 189 -2.64 15.19 11.60
N GLY A 190 -3.74 15.74 11.10
CA GLY A 190 -3.71 17.10 10.53
C GLY A 190 -5.05 17.52 9.95
N GLY A 191 -5.28 18.83 9.93
CA GLY A 191 -6.56 19.40 9.50
C GLY A 191 -7.71 18.96 10.43
N ALA A 192 -8.77 18.45 9.83
CA ALA A 192 -9.92 17.92 10.56
C ALA A 192 -9.73 16.47 11.05
N ARG A 193 -8.61 15.83 10.69
CA ARG A 193 -8.33 14.44 11.02
C ARG A 193 -7.38 14.35 12.20
N ALA A 194 -7.88 13.85 13.34
CA ALA A 194 -7.08 13.61 14.54
C ALA A 194 -6.38 12.25 14.53
N GLY A 195 -6.90 11.28 13.78
CA GLY A 195 -6.28 10.00 13.51
C GLY A 195 -5.23 10.05 12.41
N GLU A 196 -4.60 8.94 12.13
CA GLU A 196 -3.53 8.80 11.16
C GLU A 196 -3.79 7.69 10.14
N ILE A 197 -3.12 7.76 8.99
CA ILE A 197 -3.25 6.76 7.93
C ILE A 197 -1.86 6.28 7.53
N LEU A 198 -1.65 4.97 7.62
CA LEU A 198 -0.45 4.30 7.12
C LEU A 198 -0.81 3.48 5.88
N MET A 199 -0.03 3.61 4.84
CA MET A 199 -0.21 2.86 3.59
C MET A 199 0.99 1.98 3.32
N ALA A 200 0.73 0.69 3.11
CA ALA A 200 1.70 -0.31 2.69
C ALA A 200 0.98 -1.37 1.85
N ASP A 201 1.68 -1.99 0.91
CA ASP A 201 1.06 -3.05 0.12
C ASP A 201 0.59 -4.22 0.99
N SER A 202 -0.57 -4.77 0.70
CA SER A 202 -1.13 -5.89 1.46
C SER A 202 -0.21 -7.11 1.50
N THR A 203 0.68 -7.27 0.53
CA THR A 203 1.63 -8.39 0.48
C THR A 203 2.76 -8.28 1.49
N VAL A 204 3.06 -7.10 2.02
CA VAL A 204 4.07 -6.95 3.08
C VAL A 204 3.66 -7.66 4.37
N PHE A 205 2.36 -7.87 4.55
CA PHE A 205 1.81 -8.58 5.71
C PHE A 205 1.81 -10.11 5.57
N SER A 206 2.48 -10.64 4.54
CA SER A 206 2.57 -12.07 4.25
C SER A 206 3.95 -12.62 4.61
N THR A 207 3.98 -13.84 5.14
CA THR A 207 5.21 -14.60 5.40
C THR A 207 5.52 -15.65 4.32
N LEU A 208 4.76 -15.65 3.23
CA LEU A 208 4.88 -16.68 2.17
C LEU A 208 6.29 -16.83 1.59
N PHE A 209 7.11 -15.78 1.65
CA PHE A 209 8.43 -15.76 1.02
C PHE A 209 9.58 -15.49 1.99
N GLY A 210 9.32 -15.49 3.29
CA GLY A 210 10.29 -15.15 4.33
C GLY A 210 10.12 -13.74 4.88
N ALA A 211 11.19 -13.16 5.43
CA ALA A 211 11.18 -11.88 6.15
C ALA A 211 10.38 -11.88 7.46
N ASP A 212 10.23 -13.07 8.08
CA ASP A 212 9.39 -13.29 9.25
C ASP A 212 9.77 -12.40 10.44
N ASP A 213 11.07 -12.20 10.66
CA ASP A 213 11.56 -11.37 11.77
C ASP A 213 11.21 -9.90 11.58
N SER A 214 11.39 -9.37 10.36
CA SER A 214 10.99 -8.00 10.04
C SER A 214 9.48 -7.81 10.11
N LEU A 215 8.70 -8.76 9.63
CA LEU A 215 7.24 -8.70 9.71
C LEU A 215 6.77 -8.77 11.17
N LYS A 216 7.34 -9.65 11.98
CA LYS A 216 7.05 -9.74 13.40
C LYS A 216 7.40 -8.44 14.13
N GLN A 217 8.54 -7.85 13.79
CA GLN A 217 8.94 -6.56 14.35
C GLN A 217 7.97 -5.46 13.96
N PHE A 218 7.57 -5.43 12.69
CA PHE A 218 6.60 -4.44 12.20
C PHE A 218 5.24 -4.56 12.91
N TRP A 219 4.72 -5.79 13.07
CA TRP A 219 3.51 -6.02 13.85
C TRP A 219 3.64 -5.57 15.30
N THR A 220 4.80 -5.84 15.92
CA THR A 220 5.08 -5.38 17.29
C THR A 220 5.07 -3.85 17.35
N ASN A 221 5.72 -3.20 16.40
CA ASN A 221 5.75 -1.73 16.33
C ASN A 221 4.34 -1.14 16.16
N LEU A 222 3.54 -1.70 15.24
CA LEU A 222 2.16 -1.25 15.04
C LEU A 222 1.29 -1.40 16.30
N ALA A 223 1.49 -2.48 17.06
CA ALA A 223 0.74 -2.73 18.28
C ALA A 223 1.19 -1.86 19.47
N THR A 224 2.42 -1.36 19.45
CA THR A 224 3.02 -0.62 20.57
C THR A 224 3.24 0.86 20.29
N ALA A 225 3.11 1.31 19.04
CA ALA A 225 3.21 2.72 18.67
C ALA A 225 2.15 3.54 19.41
N LYS A 226 2.61 4.55 20.14
CA LYS A 226 1.75 5.46 20.93
C LYS A 226 1.75 6.85 20.32
#